data_58bec32722ad36f8a6014fa408c34d29
#
_entry.id   58bec32722ad36f8a6014fa408c34d29
#
_cell.length_a   1.000
_cell.length_b   1.000
_cell.length_c   1.000
_cell.angle_alpha   90.00
_cell.angle_beta   90.00
_cell.angle_gamma   90.00
#
_symmetry.space_group_name_H-M   'P 1'
#
loop_
_entity.id
_entity.type
_entity.pdbx_description
1 polymer ?
#
loop_
_entity_poly.entity_id
_entity_poly.type
_entity_poly.pdbx_seq_one_letter_code
_entity_poly.pdbx_strand_id
1 'polypeptide(L)'
;MSRFFNFLLLVFSCFSMYAQSSWVFLKNKEKVSIPFDLINNMVIVHPEVNRIKLNLVLDTGSNSNVIFGFQEQDSLAFTNITKIKITGPGVLEPFDAYVSKNNEIKFKNLYFKEANIVLLLHDNYELTSNVNIPVHGILGTDFFKNNIVEINYVTKKVTMYQNEPRKLNKTDFKQIDFRLKDGKPYVPIQLKIENKFQQQLELLLDTGLSDGLWLLNKPIELEQITTIYDFLGVGLGGDIFGKRARYSTIKINEFLIDKPIVSFPDSLAFSFKNLFADRDGSIGGELLKRFTLLFDYKHEKIYLKTNRNFYEPFLYNMAGIKIQHGGLDVIEEKIRIDTPSNAINVNEFIFEDSKFRFNYIFKPGFEVAFVRINSPAYKAGIVKGDKIISVNKRKAINYTLDQLMSIFETNDGQMIELEVEREGQLLTYFLYLETEI
;
A
#
# COMPACT_ATOMS: atom_id res chain seq x y z
N MET A 1 -81.08 -15.05 14.10
CA MET A 1 -80.12 -15.83 13.27
C MET A 1 -79.19 -14.82 12.63
N SER A 2 -78.06 -14.56 13.22
CA SER A 2 -77.07 -13.62 12.72
C SER A 2 -75.75 -14.41 12.49
N ARG A 3 -75.33 -14.47 11.24
CA ARG A 3 -74.08 -15.13 10.83
C ARG A 3 -72.95 -14.16 10.98
N PHE A 4 -72.05 -14.43 11.94
CA PHE A 4 -70.75 -13.75 12.06
C PHE A 4 -69.82 -14.26 10.90
N PHE A 5 -69.36 -13.33 10.10
CA PHE A 5 -68.36 -13.57 9.07
C PHE A 5 -66.99 -13.18 9.64
N ASN A 6 -66.16 -14.18 10.00
CA ASN A 6 -64.80 -13.94 10.45
C ASN A 6 -63.91 -13.67 9.19
N PHE A 7 -63.45 -12.42 9.06
CA PHE A 7 -62.49 -12.03 8.05
C PHE A 7 -61.09 -12.19 8.65
N LEU A 8 -60.40 -13.28 8.25
CA LEU A 8 -58.99 -13.54 8.64
C LEU A 8 -58.10 -12.66 7.79
N LEU A 9 -57.57 -11.58 8.33
CA LEU A 9 -56.59 -10.69 7.68
C LEU A 9 -55.21 -11.37 7.75
N LEU A 10 -54.77 -12.01 6.66
CA LEU A 10 -53.42 -12.53 6.49
C LEU A 10 -52.50 -11.34 6.18
N VAL A 11 -51.81 -10.83 7.21
CA VAL A 11 -50.75 -9.83 7.06
C VAL A 11 -49.53 -10.55 6.51
N PHE A 12 -49.31 -10.51 5.20
CA PHE A 12 -48.05 -10.87 4.57
C PHE A 12 -47.06 -9.76 4.92
N SER A 13 -46.29 -9.95 5.97
CA SER A 13 -45.08 -9.13 6.22
C SER A 13 -44.05 -9.52 5.16
N CYS A 14 -44.00 -8.73 4.07
CA CYS A 14 -42.85 -8.75 3.16
C CYS A 14 -41.62 -8.31 3.96
N PHE A 15 -40.91 -9.24 4.59
CA PHE A 15 -39.53 -9.03 4.96
C PHE A 15 -38.76 -8.83 3.64
N SER A 16 -38.49 -7.58 3.30
CA SER A 16 -37.49 -7.25 2.30
C SER A 16 -36.16 -7.75 2.86
N MET A 17 -35.78 -8.98 2.55
CA MET A 17 -34.42 -9.45 2.71
C MET A 17 -33.57 -8.57 1.79
N TYR A 18 -32.99 -7.53 2.37
CA TYR A 18 -31.83 -6.90 1.71
C TYR A 18 -30.78 -8.00 1.57
N ALA A 19 -30.67 -8.54 0.37
CA ALA A 19 -29.59 -9.45 0.03
C ALA A 19 -28.30 -8.65 0.21
N GLN A 20 -27.61 -8.89 1.31
CA GLN A 20 -26.32 -8.26 1.58
C GLN A 20 -25.37 -8.79 0.51
N SER A 21 -24.87 -7.90 -0.34
CA SER A 21 -23.94 -8.30 -1.41
C SER A 21 -22.74 -9.03 -0.80
N SER A 22 -22.47 -10.23 -1.30
CA SER A 22 -21.43 -11.10 -0.76
C SER A 22 -20.58 -11.69 -1.88
N TRP A 23 -19.35 -12.06 -1.57
CA TRP A 23 -18.47 -12.78 -2.49
C TRP A 23 -19.02 -14.17 -2.79
N VAL A 24 -19.15 -14.49 -4.06
CA VAL A 24 -19.60 -15.78 -4.55
C VAL A 24 -18.40 -16.65 -4.92
N PHE A 25 -18.32 -17.84 -4.31
CA PHE A 25 -17.30 -18.82 -4.62
C PHE A 25 -17.71 -19.64 -5.83
N LEU A 26 -16.94 -19.57 -6.91
CA LEU A 26 -17.21 -20.31 -8.13
C LEU A 26 -16.67 -21.75 -8.01
N LYS A 27 -17.26 -22.67 -8.78
CA LYS A 27 -16.85 -24.09 -8.85
C LYS A 27 -16.90 -24.82 -7.51
N ASN A 28 -17.86 -24.50 -6.66
CA ASN A 28 -18.07 -25.14 -5.33
C ASN A 28 -16.79 -25.14 -4.46
N LYS A 29 -16.00 -24.06 -4.52
CA LYS A 29 -14.79 -23.95 -3.70
C LYS A 29 -15.16 -23.48 -2.30
N GLU A 30 -14.63 -24.16 -1.27
CA GLU A 30 -14.75 -23.73 0.13
C GLU A 30 -13.76 -22.61 0.48
N LYS A 31 -12.68 -22.48 -0.30
CA LYS A 31 -11.65 -21.43 -0.17
C LYS A 31 -11.06 -21.08 -1.51
N VAL A 32 -10.63 -19.83 -1.65
CA VAL A 32 -9.92 -19.34 -2.83
C VAL A 32 -8.69 -18.56 -2.37
N SER A 33 -7.52 -18.93 -2.93
CA SER A 33 -6.26 -18.20 -2.70
C SER A 33 -5.92 -17.37 -3.92
N ILE A 34 -5.60 -16.09 -3.66
CA ILE A 34 -5.29 -15.05 -4.63
C ILE A 34 -3.82 -14.65 -4.40
N PRO A 35 -2.94 -14.76 -5.40
CA PRO A 35 -1.59 -14.21 -5.29
C PRO A 35 -1.65 -12.68 -5.22
N PHE A 36 -0.67 -12.07 -4.55
CA PHE A 36 -0.51 -10.63 -4.50
C PHE A 36 0.97 -10.21 -4.65
N ASP A 37 1.19 -8.98 -5.07
CA ASP A 37 2.49 -8.33 -4.99
C ASP A 37 2.60 -7.54 -3.68
N LEU A 38 3.72 -7.68 -2.99
CA LEU A 38 4.05 -6.88 -1.82
C LEU A 38 4.97 -5.75 -2.25
N ILE A 39 4.45 -4.53 -2.27
CA ILE A 39 5.16 -3.33 -2.71
C ILE A 39 5.01 -2.27 -1.63
N ASN A 40 6.12 -1.70 -1.17
CA ASN A 40 6.13 -0.74 -0.06
C ASN A 40 5.26 -1.22 1.12
N ASN A 41 5.38 -2.50 1.50
CA ASN A 41 4.60 -3.16 2.56
C ASN A 41 3.08 -3.24 2.32
N MET A 42 2.57 -2.78 1.18
CA MET A 42 1.16 -2.85 0.80
C MET A 42 0.87 -4.12 -0.01
N VAL A 43 -0.32 -4.65 0.17
CA VAL A 43 -0.84 -5.84 -0.54
C VAL A 43 -1.53 -5.41 -1.81
N ILE A 44 -0.93 -5.69 -2.98
CA ILE A 44 -1.51 -5.35 -4.29
C ILE A 44 -2.11 -6.60 -4.92
N VAL A 45 -3.42 -6.58 -5.14
CA VAL A 45 -4.17 -7.66 -5.79
C VAL A 45 -4.58 -7.28 -7.20
N HIS A 46 -4.87 -8.27 -8.06
CA HIS A 46 -5.10 -8.10 -9.50
C HIS A 46 -6.49 -8.62 -9.92
N PRO A 47 -7.59 -7.96 -9.52
CA PRO A 47 -8.92 -8.31 -9.99
C PRO A 47 -9.18 -7.86 -11.42
N GLU A 48 -10.23 -8.44 -12.02
CA GLU A 48 -10.94 -7.84 -13.13
C GLU A 48 -12.11 -7.02 -12.58
N VAL A 49 -12.16 -5.72 -12.90
CA VAL A 49 -13.27 -4.82 -12.59
C VAL A 49 -13.96 -4.49 -13.91
N ASN A 50 -15.24 -4.82 -14.03
CA ASN A 50 -16.00 -4.65 -15.29
C ASN A 50 -15.22 -5.18 -16.52
N ARG A 51 -14.55 -6.35 -16.37
CA ARG A 51 -13.72 -7.05 -17.38
C ARG A 51 -12.35 -6.43 -17.65
N ILE A 52 -11.94 -5.40 -16.94
CA ILE A 52 -10.60 -4.79 -17.06
C ILE A 52 -9.73 -5.22 -15.87
N LYS A 53 -8.52 -5.67 -16.15
CA LYS A 53 -7.55 -6.04 -15.12
C LYS A 53 -6.96 -4.78 -14.49
N LEU A 54 -7.06 -4.68 -13.18
CA LEU A 54 -6.54 -3.55 -12.40
C LEU A 54 -5.62 -4.04 -11.29
N ASN A 55 -4.70 -3.18 -10.88
CA ASN A 55 -3.87 -3.37 -9.68
C ASN A 55 -4.49 -2.55 -8.55
N LEU A 56 -5.02 -3.21 -7.51
CA LEU A 56 -5.69 -2.55 -6.40
C LEU A 56 -4.96 -2.84 -5.10
N VAL A 57 -4.78 -1.81 -4.27
CA VAL A 57 -4.34 -1.97 -2.88
C VAL A 57 -5.47 -2.62 -2.09
N LEU A 58 -5.21 -3.73 -1.41
CA LEU A 58 -6.15 -4.33 -0.47
C LEU A 58 -6.05 -3.58 0.86
N ASP A 59 -7.08 -2.82 1.20
CA ASP A 59 -7.03 -1.80 2.25
C ASP A 59 -8.16 -1.96 3.28
N THR A 60 -7.82 -2.36 4.49
CA THR A 60 -8.73 -2.42 5.64
C THR A 60 -9.02 -1.04 6.24
N GLY A 61 -8.23 -0.03 5.90
CA GLY A 61 -8.42 1.38 6.30
C GLY A 61 -9.43 2.14 5.44
N SER A 62 -9.86 1.57 4.30
CA SER A 62 -10.86 2.16 3.42
C SER A 62 -12.20 1.44 3.50
N ASN A 63 -13.28 2.14 3.77
CA ASN A 63 -14.64 1.59 3.74
C ASN A 63 -15.27 1.57 2.35
N SER A 64 -14.54 1.99 1.32
CA SER A 64 -14.99 2.08 -0.07
C SER A 64 -13.99 1.44 -1.01
N ASN A 65 -14.49 0.87 -2.10
CA ASN A 65 -13.68 0.55 -3.25
C ASN A 65 -13.46 1.85 -4.04
N VAL A 66 -12.23 2.16 -4.40
CA VAL A 66 -11.88 3.42 -5.07
C VAL A 66 -11.08 3.09 -6.32
N ILE A 67 -11.37 3.75 -7.43
CA ILE A 67 -10.58 3.68 -8.65
C ILE A 67 -10.16 5.09 -9.07
N PHE A 68 -8.89 5.21 -9.44
CA PHE A 68 -8.24 6.44 -9.89
C PHE A 68 -7.25 6.14 -11.03
N GLY A 69 -6.62 7.18 -11.58
CA GLY A 69 -5.57 6.99 -12.60
C GLY A 69 -6.12 6.46 -13.93
N PHE A 70 -7.32 6.92 -14.33
CA PHE A 70 -7.87 6.59 -15.63
C PHE A 70 -7.04 7.24 -16.74
N GLN A 71 -6.67 6.43 -17.75
CA GLN A 71 -6.20 6.96 -19.02
C GLN A 71 -7.39 7.02 -19.98
N GLU A 72 -7.39 7.97 -20.91
CA GLU A 72 -8.47 8.14 -21.90
C GLU A 72 -8.80 6.85 -22.69
N GLN A 73 -7.85 5.92 -22.76
CA GLN A 73 -7.99 4.64 -23.45
C GLN A 73 -8.69 3.57 -22.62
N ASP A 74 -8.85 3.77 -21.29
CA ASP A 74 -9.49 2.83 -20.40
C ASP A 74 -11.00 3.08 -20.35
N SER A 75 -11.72 2.68 -21.38
CA SER A 75 -13.19 2.77 -21.40
C SER A 75 -13.82 1.74 -20.44
N LEU A 76 -13.65 1.94 -19.14
CA LEU A 76 -14.37 1.20 -18.12
C LEU A 76 -15.85 1.59 -18.22
N ALA A 77 -16.70 0.62 -18.52
CA ALA A 77 -18.14 0.83 -18.55
C ALA A 77 -18.68 0.93 -17.13
N PHE A 78 -18.63 2.14 -16.56
CA PHE A 78 -19.32 2.44 -15.29
C PHE A 78 -20.75 2.86 -15.56
N THR A 79 -21.67 2.40 -14.71
CA THR A 79 -23.09 2.70 -14.80
C THR A 79 -23.61 3.31 -13.50
N ASN A 80 -24.79 3.92 -13.54
CA ASN A 80 -25.46 4.47 -12.35
C ASN A 80 -24.56 5.43 -11.56
N ILE A 81 -23.98 6.40 -12.27
CA ILE A 81 -23.00 7.33 -11.71
C ILE A 81 -23.71 8.49 -10.99
N THR A 82 -23.28 8.78 -9.76
CA THR A 82 -23.74 9.91 -8.96
C THR A 82 -22.57 10.70 -8.44
N LYS A 83 -22.64 12.04 -8.56
CA LYS A 83 -21.60 12.95 -8.05
C LYS A 83 -21.69 13.05 -6.52
N ILE A 84 -20.54 13.02 -5.85
CA ILE A 84 -20.38 13.16 -4.40
C ILE A 84 -19.21 14.08 -4.07
N LYS A 85 -19.09 14.46 -2.80
CA LYS A 85 -17.90 15.08 -2.23
C LYS A 85 -17.19 14.06 -1.34
N ILE A 86 -15.86 14.00 -1.43
CA ILE A 86 -15.04 13.13 -0.59
C ILE A 86 -13.94 13.92 0.11
N THR A 87 -13.42 13.34 1.18
CA THR A 87 -12.28 13.81 1.93
C THR A 87 -11.44 12.61 2.41
N GLY A 88 -10.21 12.87 2.84
CA GLY A 88 -9.30 11.84 3.33
C GLY A 88 -7.97 12.43 3.80
N PRO A 89 -7.00 11.61 4.18
CA PRO A 89 -5.68 12.08 4.60
C PRO A 89 -5.02 12.95 3.52
N GLY A 90 -4.47 14.10 3.93
CA GLY A 90 -3.84 15.07 3.04
C GLY A 90 -4.82 16.01 2.31
N VAL A 91 -6.15 15.77 2.38
CA VAL A 91 -7.16 16.62 1.74
C VAL A 91 -7.44 17.82 2.63
N LEU A 92 -7.24 19.04 2.11
CA LEU A 92 -7.55 20.28 2.84
C LEU A 92 -9.01 20.71 2.70
N GLU A 93 -9.61 20.47 1.52
CA GLU A 93 -11.02 20.75 1.24
C GLU A 93 -11.65 19.57 0.48
N PRO A 94 -12.94 19.21 0.79
CA PRO A 94 -13.63 18.14 0.08
C PRO A 94 -13.66 18.40 -1.43
N PHE A 95 -13.30 17.42 -2.24
CA PHE A 95 -13.29 17.51 -3.70
C PHE A 95 -14.31 16.61 -4.35
N ASP A 96 -14.61 16.87 -5.64
CA ASP A 96 -15.60 16.14 -6.41
C ASP A 96 -15.11 14.72 -6.75
N ALA A 97 -15.98 13.75 -6.52
CA ALA A 97 -15.83 12.36 -6.90
C ALA A 97 -17.15 11.82 -7.42
N TYR A 98 -17.14 10.59 -7.94
CA TYR A 98 -18.34 9.95 -8.46
C TYR A 98 -18.49 8.55 -7.86
N VAL A 99 -19.72 8.13 -7.56
CA VAL A 99 -20.04 6.76 -7.16
C VAL A 99 -20.70 6.08 -8.34
N SER A 100 -20.14 4.97 -8.78
CA SER A 100 -20.76 4.02 -9.69
C SER A 100 -21.29 2.84 -8.89
N LYS A 101 -22.51 2.39 -9.21
CA LYS A 101 -23.18 1.25 -8.56
C LYS A 101 -23.28 0.06 -9.51
N ASN A 102 -23.46 -1.13 -8.91
CA ASN A 102 -23.67 -2.39 -9.66
C ASN A 102 -22.48 -2.77 -10.54
N ASN A 103 -21.27 -2.58 -10.05
CA ASN A 103 -20.06 -3.00 -10.73
C ASN A 103 -19.71 -4.45 -10.38
N GLU A 104 -18.96 -5.09 -11.26
CA GLU A 104 -18.45 -6.44 -11.09
C GLU A 104 -16.98 -6.41 -10.68
N ILE A 105 -16.63 -7.15 -9.62
CA ILE A 105 -15.22 -7.40 -9.25
C ILE A 105 -15.00 -8.91 -9.26
N LYS A 106 -13.99 -9.38 -10.00
CA LYS A 106 -13.76 -10.79 -10.20
C LYS A 106 -12.30 -11.17 -10.02
N PHE A 107 -12.07 -12.21 -9.27
CA PHE A 107 -10.85 -13.00 -9.29
C PHE A 107 -11.15 -14.37 -9.93
N LYS A 108 -10.13 -15.19 -10.20
CA LYS A 108 -10.27 -16.46 -10.93
C LYS A 108 -11.47 -17.34 -10.50
N ASN A 109 -11.73 -17.44 -9.19
CA ASN A 109 -12.80 -18.28 -8.62
C ASN A 109 -13.64 -17.54 -7.56
N LEU A 110 -13.55 -16.21 -7.51
CA LEU A 110 -14.36 -15.33 -6.66
C LEU A 110 -15.02 -14.27 -7.54
N TYR A 111 -16.24 -13.94 -7.21
CA TYR A 111 -17.04 -12.98 -7.93
C TYR A 111 -17.86 -12.13 -6.96
N PHE A 112 -17.81 -10.83 -7.09
CA PHE A 112 -18.61 -9.89 -6.33
C PHE A 112 -19.46 -9.08 -7.30
N LYS A 113 -20.78 -9.22 -7.20
CA LYS A 113 -21.76 -8.43 -7.92
C LYS A 113 -22.15 -7.23 -7.09
N GLU A 114 -22.63 -6.19 -7.78
CA GLU A 114 -23.22 -5.01 -7.14
C GLU A 114 -22.21 -4.21 -6.28
N ALA A 115 -20.93 -4.24 -6.67
CA ALA A 115 -19.94 -3.40 -6.02
C ALA A 115 -20.24 -1.91 -6.23
N ASN A 116 -20.17 -1.14 -5.15
CA ASN A 116 -20.10 0.32 -5.24
C ASN A 116 -18.65 0.73 -5.37
N ILE A 117 -18.35 1.60 -6.34
CA ILE A 117 -17.00 2.06 -6.63
C ILE A 117 -16.99 3.58 -6.67
N VAL A 118 -16.10 4.17 -5.89
CA VAL A 118 -15.81 5.61 -5.94
C VAL A 118 -14.79 5.84 -7.06
N LEU A 119 -15.10 6.75 -7.97
CA LEU A 119 -14.26 7.13 -9.09
C LEU A 119 -13.66 8.51 -8.83
N LEU A 120 -12.33 8.60 -8.87
CA LEU A 120 -11.56 9.81 -8.73
C LEU A 120 -11.00 10.18 -10.10
N LEU A 121 -11.53 11.25 -10.70
CA LEU A 121 -11.20 11.66 -12.06
C LEU A 121 -10.09 12.73 -12.14
N HIS A 122 -9.51 13.11 -10.99
CA HIS A 122 -8.43 14.09 -10.96
C HIS A 122 -7.06 13.44 -11.20
N ASP A 123 -6.26 14.06 -12.04
CA ASP A 123 -4.94 13.58 -12.51
C ASP A 123 -3.82 13.63 -11.44
N ASN A 124 -4.11 14.11 -10.23
CA ASN A 124 -3.10 14.44 -9.23
C ASN A 124 -2.73 13.28 -8.27
N TYR A 125 -3.09 12.02 -8.60
CA TYR A 125 -2.73 10.92 -7.72
C TYR A 125 -1.33 10.38 -8.05
N GLU A 126 -0.34 10.98 -7.42
CA GLU A 126 1.07 10.54 -7.49
C GLU A 126 1.33 9.18 -6.81
N LEU A 127 0.28 8.44 -6.41
CA LEU A 127 0.43 7.10 -5.86
C LEU A 127 1.20 6.17 -6.81
N THR A 128 1.09 6.38 -8.11
CA THR A 128 1.78 5.59 -9.13
C THR A 128 3.26 5.93 -9.26
N SER A 129 3.68 7.17 -9.01
CA SER A 129 5.09 7.59 -9.11
C SER A 129 5.97 6.98 -8.01
N ASN A 130 5.35 6.56 -6.91
CA ASN A 130 6.02 6.00 -5.73
C ASN A 130 6.02 4.45 -5.68
N VAL A 131 5.55 3.78 -6.72
CA VAL A 131 5.50 2.31 -6.81
C VAL A 131 5.98 1.83 -8.18
N ASN A 132 6.52 0.60 -8.23
CA ASN A 132 7.11 0.03 -9.46
C ASN A 132 6.08 -0.46 -10.48
N ILE A 133 4.82 -0.53 -10.12
CA ILE A 133 3.70 -0.91 -11.00
C ILE A 133 2.59 0.15 -10.88
N PRO A 134 1.85 0.41 -11.95
CA PRO A 134 0.71 1.31 -11.86
C PRO A 134 -0.31 0.76 -10.86
N VAL A 135 -0.71 1.56 -9.88
CA VAL A 135 -1.81 1.28 -8.95
C VAL A 135 -3.03 2.04 -9.44
N HIS A 136 -4.13 1.32 -9.65
CA HIS A 136 -5.36 1.85 -10.25
C HIS A 136 -6.45 2.14 -9.22
N GLY A 137 -6.21 1.80 -7.94
CA GLY A 137 -7.23 2.02 -6.91
C GLY A 137 -7.04 1.20 -5.64
N ILE A 138 -8.12 1.14 -4.88
CA ILE A 138 -8.22 0.52 -3.57
C ILE A 138 -9.38 -0.47 -3.57
N LEU A 139 -9.15 -1.68 -3.06
CA LEU A 139 -10.17 -2.66 -2.71
C LEU A 139 -10.36 -2.61 -1.19
N GLY A 140 -11.47 -2.01 -0.77
CA GLY A 140 -11.73 -1.70 0.64
C GLY A 140 -12.35 -2.84 1.44
N THR A 141 -12.99 -2.47 2.56
CA THR A 141 -13.55 -3.42 3.55
C THR A 141 -14.64 -4.34 3.02
N ASP A 142 -15.25 -4.06 1.88
CA ASP A 142 -16.19 -4.98 1.21
C ASP A 142 -15.56 -6.36 0.91
N PHE A 143 -14.23 -6.41 0.77
CA PHE A 143 -13.51 -7.67 0.59
C PHE A 143 -13.55 -8.55 1.85
N PHE A 144 -13.68 -7.96 3.03
CA PHE A 144 -13.56 -8.64 4.31
C PHE A 144 -14.90 -8.95 4.99
N LYS A 145 -15.96 -8.19 4.73
CA LYS A 145 -17.20 -8.11 5.54
C LYS A 145 -17.87 -9.45 5.87
N ASN A 146 -18.01 -10.34 4.89
CA ASN A 146 -18.86 -11.52 5.03
C ASN A 146 -18.10 -12.85 5.02
N ASN A 147 -16.76 -12.79 4.95
CA ASN A 147 -15.92 -13.97 4.81
C ASN A 147 -14.69 -13.86 5.72
N ILE A 148 -14.11 -15.01 6.04
CA ILE A 148 -12.83 -15.04 6.73
C ILE A 148 -11.72 -14.86 5.70
N VAL A 149 -10.84 -13.88 5.92
CA VAL A 149 -9.76 -13.51 5.00
C VAL A 149 -8.41 -13.66 5.69
N GLU A 150 -7.55 -14.53 5.16
CA GLU A 150 -6.17 -14.68 5.57
C GLU A 150 -5.24 -13.91 4.65
N ILE A 151 -4.33 -13.13 5.23
CA ILE A 151 -3.22 -12.50 4.51
C ILE A 151 -1.92 -13.15 4.99
N ASN A 152 -1.22 -13.83 4.09
CA ASN A 152 0.06 -14.47 4.38
C ASN A 152 1.16 -13.76 3.56
N TYR A 153 1.89 -12.89 4.21
CA TYR A 153 2.95 -12.08 3.58
C TYR A 153 4.17 -12.91 3.13
N VAL A 154 4.43 -14.03 3.79
CA VAL A 154 5.55 -14.91 3.43
C VAL A 154 5.31 -15.65 2.13
N THR A 155 4.08 -16.17 1.96
CA THR A 155 3.71 -16.88 0.72
C THR A 155 3.11 -15.97 -0.33
N LYS A 156 2.91 -14.67 0.01
CA LYS A 156 2.28 -13.65 -0.83
C LYS A 156 0.93 -14.10 -1.37
N LYS A 157 0.06 -14.57 -0.46
CA LYS A 157 -1.30 -15.02 -0.80
C LYS A 157 -2.33 -14.43 0.16
N VAL A 158 -3.42 -13.93 -0.42
CA VAL A 158 -4.68 -13.68 0.28
C VAL A 158 -5.58 -14.89 0.07
N THR A 159 -6.10 -15.47 1.15
CA THR A 159 -7.03 -16.61 1.05
C THR A 159 -8.34 -16.24 1.69
N MET A 160 -9.42 -16.27 0.92
CA MET A 160 -10.78 -16.11 1.41
C MET A 160 -11.39 -17.48 1.68
N TYR A 161 -12.01 -17.65 2.83
CA TYR A 161 -12.69 -18.87 3.26
C TYR A 161 -14.20 -18.62 3.33
N GLN A 162 -14.97 -19.58 2.85
CA GLN A 162 -16.43 -19.56 2.96
C GLN A 162 -16.89 -19.85 4.39
N ASN A 163 -16.17 -20.74 5.08
CA ASN A 163 -16.41 -21.15 6.46
C ASN A 163 -15.13 -21.03 7.28
N GLU A 164 -15.25 -21.09 8.59
CA GLU A 164 -14.10 -21.08 9.51
C GLU A 164 -13.10 -22.18 9.19
N PRO A 165 -11.82 -21.83 8.96
CA PRO A 165 -10.81 -22.81 8.60
C PRO A 165 -10.39 -23.65 9.83
N ARG A 166 -10.40 -24.99 9.70
CA ARG A 166 -10.03 -25.95 10.77
C ARG A 166 -8.65 -25.70 11.40
N LYS A 167 -7.77 -24.97 10.71
CA LYS A 167 -6.43 -24.67 11.23
C LYS A 167 -6.44 -23.71 12.42
N LEU A 168 -7.48 -22.90 12.61
CA LEU A 168 -7.58 -22.02 13.79
C LEU A 168 -7.57 -22.80 15.10
N ASN A 169 -8.12 -24.01 15.10
CA ASN A 169 -8.19 -24.85 16.29
C ASN A 169 -6.90 -25.65 16.56
N LYS A 170 -5.88 -25.56 15.69
CA LYS A 170 -4.69 -26.43 15.73
C LYS A 170 -3.36 -25.67 15.65
N THR A 171 -3.35 -24.34 15.68
CA THR A 171 -2.16 -23.55 15.38
C THR A 171 -1.92 -22.46 16.42
N ASP A 172 -0.71 -21.90 16.39
CA ASP A 172 -0.25 -20.80 17.27
C ASP A 172 -0.89 -19.45 16.93
N PHE A 173 -2.08 -19.43 16.33
CA PHE A 173 -2.83 -18.19 16.14
C PHE A 173 -3.37 -17.67 17.48
N LYS A 174 -3.12 -16.39 17.75
CA LYS A 174 -3.63 -15.69 18.92
C LYS A 174 -4.77 -14.79 18.52
N GLN A 175 -5.92 -15.00 19.14
CA GLN A 175 -7.11 -14.19 18.90
C GLN A 175 -6.98 -12.84 19.59
N ILE A 176 -7.37 -11.78 18.88
CA ILE A 176 -7.57 -10.43 19.40
C ILE A 176 -8.96 -9.99 18.96
N ASP A 177 -9.74 -9.47 19.88
CA ASP A 177 -11.00 -8.84 19.55
C ASP A 177 -10.70 -7.44 19.00
N PHE A 178 -11.35 -7.06 17.93
CA PHE A 178 -11.31 -5.72 17.39
C PHE A 178 -12.70 -5.09 17.37
N ARG A 179 -12.76 -3.78 17.25
CA ARG A 179 -14.02 -3.06 17.11
C ARG A 179 -14.16 -2.51 15.71
N LEU A 180 -15.34 -2.65 15.12
CA LEU A 180 -15.66 -1.99 13.87
C LEU A 180 -16.19 -0.58 14.13
N LYS A 181 -15.47 0.43 13.63
CA LYS A 181 -15.96 1.81 13.55
C LYS A 181 -16.04 2.19 12.06
N ASP A 182 -17.23 2.49 11.58
CA ASP A 182 -17.50 2.75 10.15
C ASP A 182 -16.97 1.65 9.22
N GLY A 183 -17.10 0.37 9.65
CA GLY A 183 -16.63 -0.79 8.91
C GLY A 183 -15.11 -1.03 8.92
N LYS A 184 -14.34 -0.25 9.67
CA LYS A 184 -12.88 -0.34 9.80
C LYS A 184 -12.49 -1.00 11.13
N PRO A 185 -11.44 -1.88 11.14
CA PRO A 185 -11.08 -2.65 12.32
C PRO A 185 -10.10 -1.90 13.22
N TYR A 186 -10.44 -1.72 14.49
CA TYR A 186 -9.59 -1.10 15.51
C TYR A 186 -9.21 -2.11 16.58
N VAL A 187 -7.92 -2.13 16.93
CA VAL A 187 -7.37 -3.01 17.97
C VAL A 187 -6.72 -2.22 19.08
N PRO A 188 -6.79 -2.70 20.34
CA PRO A 188 -6.05 -2.11 21.44
C PRO A 188 -4.57 -2.48 21.37
N ILE A 189 -3.70 -1.49 21.58
CA ILE A 189 -2.27 -1.66 21.81
C ILE A 189 -1.83 -1.00 23.10
N GLN A 190 -0.66 -1.35 23.60
CA GLN A 190 -0.03 -0.71 24.74
C GLN A 190 1.35 -0.19 24.36
N LEU A 191 1.63 1.04 24.71
CA LEU A 191 2.96 1.63 24.63
C LEU A 191 3.73 1.41 25.93
N LYS A 192 5.00 1.05 25.83
CA LYS A 192 5.92 0.96 26.99
C LYS A 192 6.55 2.34 27.21
N ILE A 193 6.26 2.93 28.36
CA ILE A 193 6.75 4.23 28.80
C ILE A 193 7.48 4.02 30.13
N GLU A 194 8.70 4.53 30.30
CA GLU A 194 9.50 4.39 31.54
C GLU A 194 9.48 2.96 32.13
N ASN A 195 9.67 1.95 31.28
CA ASN A 195 9.64 0.53 31.67
C ASN A 195 8.27 -0.03 32.13
N LYS A 196 7.17 0.73 31.97
CA LYS A 196 5.80 0.27 32.26
C LYS A 196 4.93 0.37 30.99
N PHE A 197 3.98 -0.57 30.83
CA PHE A 197 2.92 -0.44 29.82
C PHE A 197 1.80 0.40 30.41
N GLN A 198 1.76 1.68 30.07
CA GLN A 198 0.89 2.64 30.75
C GLN A 198 -0.28 3.13 29.91
N GLN A 199 -0.11 3.21 28.60
CA GLN A 199 -1.13 3.81 27.72
C GLN A 199 -1.73 2.75 26.80
N GLN A 200 -3.04 2.59 26.89
CA GLN A 200 -3.80 1.81 25.91
C GLN A 200 -4.32 2.75 24.83
N LEU A 201 -4.04 2.41 23.57
CA LEU A 201 -4.47 3.15 22.39
C LEU A 201 -5.33 2.24 21.51
N GLU A 202 -6.33 2.83 20.86
CA GLU A 202 -7.17 2.17 19.85
C GLU A 202 -6.66 2.51 18.46
N LEU A 203 -6.00 1.56 17.78
CA LEU A 203 -5.40 1.79 16.48
C LEU A 203 -6.14 1.06 15.37
N LEU A 204 -6.30 1.74 14.23
CA LEU A 204 -6.82 1.14 13.02
C LEU A 204 -5.82 0.11 12.46
N LEU A 205 -6.28 -1.10 12.17
CA LEU A 205 -5.54 -2.03 11.33
C LEU A 205 -5.68 -1.60 9.86
N ASP A 206 -4.58 -1.16 9.26
CA ASP A 206 -4.59 -0.44 7.97
C ASP A 206 -3.60 -1.10 7.00
N THR A 207 -4.08 -2.04 6.20
CA THR A 207 -3.24 -2.74 5.21
C THR A 207 -2.89 -1.87 4.00
N GLY A 208 -3.53 -0.70 3.85
CA GLY A 208 -3.22 0.32 2.85
C GLY A 208 -2.14 1.30 3.28
N LEU A 209 -1.77 1.33 4.56
CA LEU A 209 -0.68 2.13 5.09
C LEU A 209 0.66 1.37 4.94
N SER A 210 1.63 1.93 4.24
CA SER A 210 2.96 1.32 4.04
C SER A 210 3.84 1.34 5.29
N ASP A 211 3.71 2.35 6.13
CA ASP A 211 4.49 2.56 7.34
C ASP A 211 4.13 1.55 8.46
N GLY A 212 4.90 1.49 9.54
CA GLY A 212 4.66 0.55 10.63
C GLY A 212 3.58 0.99 11.60
N LEU A 213 3.73 2.19 12.13
CA LEU A 213 2.85 2.73 13.16
C LEU A 213 2.72 4.24 13.01
N TRP A 214 1.50 4.72 12.91
CA TRP A 214 1.17 6.14 12.98
C TRP A 214 0.45 6.43 14.28
N LEU A 215 0.88 7.48 15.00
CA LEU A 215 0.17 8.03 16.15
C LEU A 215 -0.28 9.46 15.83
N LEU A 216 -1.58 9.69 15.92
CA LEU A 216 -2.20 10.99 15.60
C LEU A 216 -2.21 11.92 16.81
N ASN A 217 -2.38 11.34 18.00
CA ASN A 217 -2.27 12.07 19.26
C ASN A 217 -0.88 11.83 19.82
N LYS A 218 -0.13 12.92 20.00
CA LYS A 218 1.25 12.83 20.55
C LYS A 218 1.16 12.33 21.99
N PRO A 219 1.80 11.19 22.33
CA PRO A 219 2.05 10.87 23.73
C PRO A 219 2.91 11.99 24.34
N ILE A 220 2.72 12.29 25.62
CA ILE A 220 3.34 13.40 26.37
C ILE A 220 4.88 13.41 26.29
N GLU A 221 5.51 12.31 25.87
CA GLU A 221 6.93 12.05 25.95
C GLU A 221 7.74 12.24 24.68
N LEU A 222 7.16 12.75 23.59
CA LEU A 222 7.91 13.07 22.37
C LEU A 222 9.02 14.07 22.58
N GLU A 223 8.97 14.87 23.63
CA GLU A 223 10.03 15.83 23.98
C GLU A 223 11.31 15.14 24.49
N GLN A 224 11.20 13.87 24.91
CA GLN A 224 12.33 13.09 25.47
C GLN A 224 12.92 12.10 24.45
N ILE A 225 12.29 11.90 23.30
CA ILE A 225 12.72 10.94 22.27
C ILE A 225 13.32 11.69 21.09
N THR A 226 14.47 11.22 20.60
CA THR A 226 15.05 11.74 19.36
C THR A 226 14.08 11.54 18.19
N THR A 227 13.83 12.62 17.46
CA THR A 227 12.93 12.61 16.29
C THR A 227 13.60 13.20 15.07
N ILE A 228 13.26 12.67 13.91
CA ILE A 228 13.58 13.27 12.61
C ILE A 228 12.29 13.73 11.93
N TYR A 229 12.34 14.81 11.14
CA TYR A 229 11.22 15.25 10.30
C TYR A 229 11.39 14.67 8.91
N ASP A 230 10.42 13.91 8.43
CA ASP A 230 10.56 13.10 7.23
C ASP A 230 9.27 13.05 6.40
N PHE A 231 9.40 12.58 5.16
CA PHE A 231 8.28 12.14 4.35
C PHE A 231 7.72 10.82 4.91
N LEU A 232 6.41 10.77 5.16
CA LEU A 232 5.74 9.62 5.78
C LEU A 232 4.95 8.78 4.77
N GLY A 233 4.51 9.36 3.66
CA GLY A 233 3.71 8.66 2.66
C GLY A 233 2.90 9.60 1.79
N VAL A 234 2.01 9.03 0.98
CA VAL A 234 1.08 9.77 0.12
C VAL A 234 -0.36 9.41 0.53
N GLY A 235 -1.17 10.43 0.76
CA GLY A 235 -2.60 10.30 1.00
C GLY A 235 -3.42 10.71 -0.22
N LEU A 236 -4.74 10.72 -0.08
CA LEU A 236 -5.65 11.19 -1.14
C LEU A 236 -5.44 12.66 -1.51
N GLY A 237 -4.89 13.46 -0.62
CA GLY A 237 -4.61 14.89 -0.83
C GLY A 237 -3.16 15.21 -1.17
N GLY A 238 -2.30 14.21 -1.36
CA GLY A 238 -0.89 14.40 -1.69
C GLY A 238 0.07 13.91 -0.60
N ASP A 239 1.27 14.48 -0.59
CA ASP A 239 2.37 14.10 0.29
C ASP A 239 2.05 14.38 1.77
N ILE A 240 2.37 13.42 2.61
CA ILE A 240 2.21 13.51 4.06
C ILE A 240 3.60 13.55 4.70
N PHE A 241 3.84 14.57 5.50
CA PHE A 241 5.05 14.77 6.28
C PHE A 241 4.78 14.69 7.77
N GLY A 242 5.85 14.55 8.55
CA GLY A 242 5.76 14.53 10.00
C GLY A 242 7.03 14.04 10.66
N LYS A 243 6.96 13.78 11.97
CA LYS A 243 8.09 13.29 12.73
C LYS A 243 8.13 11.77 12.76
N ARG A 244 9.34 11.20 12.79
CA ARG A 244 9.59 9.78 13.06
C ARG A 244 10.44 9.65 14.31
N ALA A 245 10.21 8.59 15.09
CA ALA A 245 11.01 8.23 16.25
C ALA A 245 11.11 6.71 16.37
N ARG A 246 12.12 6.23 17.08
CA ARG A 246 12.24 4.84 17.48
C ARG A 246 11.75 4.67 18.91
N TYR A 247 10.71 3.88 19.12
CA TYR A 247 10.20 3.51 20.43
C TYR A 247 10.95 2.31 20.99
N SER A 248 10.94 2.14 22.32
CA SER A 248 11.59 0.99 22.95
C SER A 248 10.83 -0.30 22.67
N THR A 249 9.54 -0.35 22.98
CA THR A 249 8.72 -1.54 22.81
C THR A 249 7.24 -1.16 22.75
N ILE A 250 6.48 -1.83 21.87
CA ILE A 250 5.02 -1.80 21.88
C ILE A 250 4.48 -3.22 22.15
N LYS A 251 3.27 -3.30 22.69
CA LYS A 251 2.61 -4.57 22.98
C LYS A 251 1.27 -4.63 22.25
N ILE A 252 1.10 -5.68 21.46
CA ILE A 252 -0.18 -6.04 20.81
C ILE A 252 -0.59 -7.39 21.38
N ASN A 253 -1.62 -7.42 22.22
CA ASN A 253 -1.99 -8.60 22.99
C ASN A 253 -0.78 -9.18 23.76
N GLU A 254 -0.31 -10.37 23.45
CA GLU A 254 0.88 -10.99 24.05
C GLU A 254 2.18 -10.71 23.28
N PHE A 255 2.09 -10.15 22.07
CA PHE A 255 3.26 -9.88 21.24
C PHE A 255 3.98 -8.62 21.66
N LEU A 256 5.27 -8.74 21.96
CA LEU A 256 6.19 -7.63 22.21
C LEU A 256 6.95 -7.33 20.93
N ILE A 257 6.90 -6.09 20.49
CA ILE A 257 7.55 -5.63 19.28
C ILE A 257 8.60 -4.60 19.70
N ASP A 258 9.86 -4.98 19.51
CA ASP A 258 10.99 -4.20 19.96
C ASP A 258 11.44 -3.17 18.92
N LYS A 259 11.78 -1.98 19.42
CA LYS A 259 12.36 -0.87 18.66
C LYS A 259 11.59 -0.51 17.37
N PRO A 260 10.24 -0.46 17.39
CA PRO A 260 9.48 -0.07 16.21
C PRO A 260 9.75 1.38 15.85
N ILE A 261 9.69 1.68 14.54
CA ILE A 261 9.60 3.06 14.06
C ILE A 261 8.16 3.51 14.18
N VAL A 262 7.97 4.67 14.80
CA VAL A 262 6.66 5.32 14.99
C VAL A 262 6.68 6.68 14.30
N SER A 263 5.67 6.95 13.52
CA SER A 263 5.51 8.21 12.80
C SER A 263 4.37 9.04 13.39
N PHE A 264 4.56 10.35 13.39
CA PHE A 264 3.63 11.36 13.89
C PHE A 264 3.33 12.33 12.76
N PRO A 265 2.29 12.05 11.95
CA PRO A 265 1.93 12.93 10.85
C PRO A 265 1.57 14.33 11.35
N ASP A 266 1.87 15.35 10.55
CA ASP A 266 1.50 16.71 10.87
C ASP A 266 -0.01 16.89 10.93
N SER A 267 -0.47 17.78 11.81
CA SER A 267 -1.91 18.04 12.01
C SER A 267 -2.63 18.53 10.75
N LEU A 268 -1.90 19.15 9.82
CA LEU A 268 -2.45 19.60 8.53
C LEU A 268 -2.87 18.43 7.63
N ALA A 269 -2.20 17.28 7.73
CA ALA A 269 -2.58 16.10 6.98
C ALA A 269 -3.94 15.52 7.41
N PHE A 270 -4.45 15.93 8.59
CA PHE A 270 -5.70 15.46 9.20
C PHE A 270 -6.59 16.65 9.64
N SER A 271 -6.65 17.68 8.81
CA SER A 271 -7.32 18.96 9.14
C SER A 271 -8.81 18.81 9.48
N PHE A 272 -9.45 17.73 9.06
CA PHE A 272 -10.85 17.44 9.43
C PHE A 272 -10.91 16.69 10.76
N LYS A 273 -10.84 17.43 11.86
CA LYS A 273 -10.87 16.90 13.25
C LYS A 273 -12.01 15.90 13.49
N ASN A 274 -13.15 16.05 12.81
CA ASN A 274 -14.31 15.18 13.01
C ASN A 274 -14.16 13.78 12.36
N LEU A 275 -13.28 13.60 11.36
CA LEU A 275 -13.06 12.30 10.69
C LEU A 275 -12.12 11.39 11.47
N PHE A 276 -11.34 11.95 12.39
CA PHE A 276 -10.30 11.24 13.13
C PHE A 276 -10.39 11.44 14.65
N ALA A 277 -11.48 12.09 15.14
CA ALA A 277 -11.65 12.46 16.55
C ALA A 277 -11.53 11.28 17.52
N ASP A 278 -11.92 10.07 17.07
CA ASP A 278 -11.94 8.85 17.87
C ASP A 278 -10.82 7.85 17.46
N ARG A 279 -9.77 8.32 16.80
CA ARG A 279 -8.67 7.48 16.30
C ARG A 279 -7.35 7.91 16.89
N ASP A 280 -6.73 7.03 17.68
CA ASP A 280 -5.39 7.30 18.24
C ASP A 280 -4.27 7.15 17.20
N GLY A 281 -4.50 6.32 16.16
CA GLY A 281 -3.51 6.08 15.12
C GLY A 281 -3.84 4.89 14.21
N SER A 282 -2.81 4.35 13.55
CA SER A 282 -2.90 3.20 12.65
C SER A 282 -1.72 2.27 12.80
N ILE A 283 -1.97 0.99 12.57
CA ILE A 283 -0.96 -0.05 12.37
C ILE A 283 -0.93 -0.38 10.89
N GLY A 284 0.22 -0.17 10.24
CA GLY A 284 0.37 -0.40 8.81
C GLY A 284 1.23 -1.59 8.42
N GLY A 285 1.49 -1.71 7.13
CA GLY A 285 2.07 -2.88 6.49
C GLY A 285 3.44 -3.29 6.99
N GLU A 286 4.32 -2.33 7.35
CA GLU A 286 5.65 -2.66 7.89
C GLU A 286 5.57 -3.47 9.19
N LEU A 287 4.54 -3.23 10.02
CA LEU A 287 4.31 -4.00 11.22
C LEU A 287 3.45 -5.25 10.91
N LEU A 288 2.38 -5.12 10.11
CA LEU A 288 1.45 -6.20 9.78
C LEU A 288 2.14 -7.36 9.04
N LYS A 289 3.13 -7.09 8.18
CA LYS A 289 3.88 -8.12 7.43
C LYS A 289 4.65 -9.11 8.32
N ARG A 290 4.81 -8.81 9.60
CA ARG A 290 5.48 -9.65 10.59
C ARG A 290 4.60 -10.79 11.09
N PHE A 291 3.33 -10.77 10.69
CA PHE A 291 2.33 -11.78 11.04
C PHE A 291 1.70 -12.42 9.80
N THR A 292 1.15 -13.60 9.99
CA THR A 292 0.06 -14.10 9.17
C THR A 292 -1.22 -13.65 9.84
N LEU A 293 -2.04 -12.89 9.13
CA LEU A 293 -3.27 -12.28 9.63
C LEU A 293 -4.46 -13.10 9.16
N LEU A 294 -5.47 -13.28 10.02
CA LEU A 294 -6.73 -13.85 9.62
C LEU A 294 -7.86 -13.00 10.21
N PHE A 295 -8.58 -12.30 9.34
CA PHE A 295 -9.68 -11.40 9.68
C PHE A 295 -11.01 -12.15 9.67
N ASP A 296 -11.79 -12.03 10.74
CA ASP A 296 -13.19 -12.44 10.85
C ASP A 296 -14.02 -11.22 11.23
N TYR A 297 -14.44 -10.47 10.23
CA TYR A 297 -15.21 -9.24 10.41
C TYR A 297 -16.59 -9.50 11.00
N LYS A 298 -17.20 -10.65 10.68
CA LYS A 298 -18.51 -11.02 11.18
C LYS A 298 -18.55 -11.18 12.71
N HIS A 299 -17.46 -11.67 13.29
CA HIS A 299 -17.34 -11.89 14.73
C HIS A 299 -16.41 -10.89 15.41
N GLU A 300 -15.96 -9.85 14.68
CA GLU A 300 -15.04 -8.80 15.15
C GLU A 300 -13.76 -9.36 15.78
N LYS A 301 -13.14 -10.34 15.09
CA LYS A 301 -11.94 -11.03 15.55
C LYS A 301 -10.84 -10.99 14.49
N ILE A 302 -9.61 -10.79 14.96
CA ILE A 302 -8.43 -11.06 14.18
C ILE A 302 -7.59 -12.11 14.87
N TYR A 303 -7.02 -13.01 14.09
CA TYR A 303 -6.09 -14.01 14.59
C TYR A 303 -4.71 -13.70 14.02
N LEU A 304 -3.74 -13.51 14.90
CA LEU A 304 -2.35 -13.21 14.57
C LEU A 304 -1.48 -14.42 14.83
N LYS A 305 -0.62 -14.75 13.88
CA LYS A 305 0.46 -15.71 14.05
C LYS A 305 1.76 -15.07 13.57
N THR A 306 2.79 -15.05 14.42
CA THR A 306 4.11 -14.58 14.01
C THR A 306 4.64 -15.41 12.84
N ASN A 307 5.34 -14.75 11.93
CA ASN A 307 6.00 -15.39 10.80
C ASN A 307 7.52 -15.12 10.86
N ARG A 308 8.26 -15.54 9.84
CA ARG A 308 9.72 -15.39 9.81
C ARG A 308 10.22 -13.95 9.87
N ASN A 309 9.37 -12.96 9.50
CA ASN A 309 9.73 -11.55 9.51
C ASN A 309 9.55 -10.91 10.90
N PHE A 310 9.03 -11.65 11.90
CA PHE A 310 8.65 -11.07 13.20
C PHE A 310 9.82 -10.41 13.92
N TYR A 311 11.01 -10.98 13.83
CA TYR A 311 12.22 -10.50 14.48
C TYR A 311 13.11 -9.64 13.58
N GLU A 312 12.68 -9.34 12.34
CA GLU A 312 13.44 -8.44 11.46
C GLU A 312 13.50 -7.04 12.09
N PRO A 313 14.65 -6.33 12.00
CA PRO A 313 14.77 -4.97 12.51
C PRO A 313 13.81 -4.03 11.77
N PHE A 314 13.39 -2.95 12.43
CA PHE A 314 12.71 -1.84 11.77
C PHE A 314 13.78 -0.92 11.18
N LEU A 315 13.79 -0.85 9.86
CA LEU A 315 14.72 -0.02 9.10
C LEU A 315 14.03 1.29 8.68
N TYR A 316 14.81 2.31 8.40
CA TYR A 316 14.36 3.55 7.82
C TYR A 316 15.44 4.11 6.90
N ASN A 317 15.06 5.06 6.06
CA ASN A 317 15.97 5.69 5.13
C ASN A 317 16.96 6.63 5.85
N MET A 318 18.18 6.13 6.08
CA MET A 318 19.24 6.87 6.76
C MET A 318 19.91 7.92 5.89
N ALA A 319 19.85 7.79 4.54
CA ALA A 319 20.34 8.83 3.64
C ALA A 319 19.47 10.09 3.67
N GLY A 320 18.17 9.94 3.98
CA GLY A 320 17.21 11.03 3.98
C GLY A 320 16.79 11.51 2.58
N ILE A 321 16.74 10.61 1.61
CA ILE A 321 16.33 10.86 0.22
C ILE A 321 15.03 10.14 -0.10
N LYS A 322 14.00 10.84 -0.56
CA LYS A 322 12.89 10.22 -1.27
C LYS A 322 13.19 10.21 -2.76
N ILE A 323 13.14 9.03 -3.38
CA ILE A 323 13.26 8.84 -4.81
C ILE A 323 11.87 8.55 -5.39
N GLN A 324 11.61 9.04 -6.59
CA GLN A 324 10.42 8.73 -7.38
C GLN A 324 10.79 8.45 -8.84
N HIS A 325 9.86 7.91 -9.61
CA HIS A 325 10.01 7.84 -11.05
C HIS A 325 9.94 9.24 -11.64
N GLY A 326 10.92 9.59 -12.51
CA GLY A 326 11.04 10.89 -13.16
C GLY A 326 11.39 10.73 -14.62
N GLY A 327 10.44 11.06 -15.54
CA GLY A 327 10.65 10.98 -16.97
C GLY A 327 10.90 9.55 -17.50
N LEU A 328 11.30 9.48 -18.77
CA LEU A 328 11.70 8.23 -19.43
C LEU A 328 13.16 8.32 -19.85
N ASP A 329 13.92 7.29 -19.54
CA ASP A 329 15.26 7.08 -20.02
C ASP A 329 15.27 6.13 -21.22
N VAL A 330 16.09 6.44 -22.21
CA VAL A 330 16.27 5.61 -23.41
C VAL A 330 17.46 4.70 -23.19
N ILE A 331 17.24 3.39 -23.27
CA ILE A 331 18.30 2.41 -23.26
C ILE A 331 18.51 1.92 -24.68
N GLU A 332 19.73 2.04 -25.16
CA GLU A 332 20.15 1.41 -26.39
C GLU A 332 20.64 -0.03 -26.08
N GLU A 333 19.94 -1.02 -26.61
CA GLU A 333 20.30 -2.40 -26.52
C GLU A 333 20.90 -2.88 -27.85
N LYS A 334 22.18 -3.19 -27.83
CA LYS A 334 22.90 -3.69 -29.00
C LYS A 334 22.72 -5.22 -29.13
N ILE A 335 21.91 -5.64 -30.11
CA ILE A 335 21.66 -7.06 -30.39
C ILE A 335 22.55 -7.50 -31.53
N ARG A 336 23.37 -8.53 -31.29
CA ARG A 336 24.15 -9.16 -32.33
C ARG A 336 23.23 -9.95 -33.28
N ILE A 337 23.30 -9.68 -34.58
CA ILE A 337 22.59 -10.46 -35.59
C ILE A 337 23.54 -11.60 -36.00
N ASP A 338 23.26 -12.82 -35.56
CA ASP A 338 23.93 -14.01 -36.09
C ASP A 338 23.32 -14.31 -37.47
N THR A 339 23.97 -13.84 -38.51
CA THR A 339 23.64 -14.28 -39.89
C THR A 339 23.98 -15.76 -40.03
N PRO A 340 23.04 -16.62 -40.50
CA PRO A 340 23.40 -18.00 -40.86
C PRO A 340 24.51 -18.01 -41.91
N SER A 341 25.47 -18.87 -41.74
CA SER A 341 26.69 -19.00 -42.55
C SER A 341 26.45 -19.46 -44.01
N ASN A 342 25.25 -19.29 -44.57
CA ASN A 342 24.89 -19.67 -45.94
C ASN A 342 24.56 -18.46 -46.85
N ALA A 343 25.15 -17.31 -46.63
CA ALA A 343 25.08 -16.23 -47.59
C ALA A 343 26.12 -16.44 -48.67
N ILE A 344 25.65 -16.82 -49.85
CA ILE A 344 26.33 -16.90 -51.12
C ILE A 344 27.04 -15.58 -51.44
N ASN A 345 28.30 -15.69 -51.89
CA ASN A 345 29.15 -14.63 -52.39
C ASN A 345 28.39 -13.68 -53.34
N VAL A 346 28.18 -12.46 -52.90
CA VAL A 346 28.03 -11.32 -53.78
C VAL A 346 28.92 -10.21 -53.23
N ASN A 347 29.74 -9.65 -54.08
CA ASN A 347 30.68 -8.56 -53.80
C ASN A 347 29.93 -7.33 -53.24
N GLU A 348 29.75 -7.27 -51.96
CA GLU A 348 29.28 -6.06 -51.27
C GLU A 348 30.20 -5.76 -50.10
N PHE A 349 30.67 -4.55 -50.06
CA PHE A 349 31.36 -3.95 -48.93
C PHE A 349 30.45 -3.99 -47.71
N ILE A 350 30.62 -4.99 -46.84
CA ILE A 350 29.93 -5.09 -45.56
C ILE A 350 30.67 -4.19 -44.59
N PHE A 351 30.09 -3.04 -44.26
CA PHE A 351 30.56 -2.27 -43.13
C PHE A 351 30.45 -3.11 -41.87
N GLU A 352 31.50 -3.16 -41.03
CA GLU A 352 31.55 -3.95 -39.79
C GLU A 352 30.36 -3.66 -38.82
N ASP A 353 29.71 -2.51 -38.96
CA ASP A 353 28.52 -2.09 -38.17
C ASP A 353 27.22 -2.82 -38.56
N SER A 354 27.18 -3.56 -39.67
CA SER A 354 25.96 -4.26 -40.12
C SER A 354 25.59 -5.53 -39.30
N LYS A 355 26.47 -5.94 -38.37
CA LYS A 355 26.25 -7.13 -37.51
C LYS A 355 25.42 -6.85 -36.26
N PHE A 356 25.00 -5.64 -36.05
CA PHE A 356 24.27 -5.24 -34.86
C PHE A 356 22.96 -4.52 -35.21
N ARG A 357 21.89 -4.90 -34.49
CA ARG A 357 20.63 -4.15 -34.45
C ARG A 357 20.57 -3.42 -33.13
N PHE A 358 20.19 -2.13 -33.16
CA PHE A 358 19.97 -1.35 -31.99
C PHE A 358 18.47 -1.32 -31.68
N ASN A 359 18.08 -1.81 -30.50
CA ASN A 359 16.76 -1.65 -29.96
C ASN A 359 16.80 -0.52 -28.92
N TYR A 360 15.84 0.39 -29.00
CA TYR A 360 15.68 1.43 -28.00
C TYR A 360 14.53 1.04 -27.08
N ILE A 361 14.82 0.89 -25.79
CA ILE A 361 13.85 0.55 -24.76
C ILE A 361 13.67 1.78 -23.88
N PHE A 362 12.42 2.19 -23.70
CA PHE A 362 12.08 3.26 -22.77
C PHE A 362 11.82 2.68 -21.38
N LYS A 363 12.52 3.17 -20.37
CA LYS A 363 12.30 2.82 -18.97
C LYS A 363 12.08 4.09 -18.13
N PRO A 364 11.27 4.03 -17.07
CA PRO A 364 11.17 5.14 -16.14
C PRO A 364 12.55 5.43 -15.55
N GLY A 365 12.97 6.70 -15.60
CA GLY A 365 14.12 7.20 -14.86
C GLY A 365 13.79 7.40 -13.39
N PHE A 366 14.76 7.84 -12.61
CA PHE A 366 14.60 8.13 -11.19
C PHE A 366 15.08 9.54 -10.87
N GLU A 367 14.35 10.21 -9.99
CA GLU A 367 14.70 11.55 -9.53
C GLU A 367 14.50 11.71 -8.02
N VAL A 368 15.19 12.67 -7.44
CA VAL A 368 15.05 13.04 -6.04
C VAL A 368 13.78 13.86 -5.85
N ALA A 369 12.79 13.31 -5.17
CA ALA A 369 11.53 13.98 -4.86
C ALA A 369 11.62 14.86 -3.61
N PHE A 370 12.41 14.42 -2.61
CA PHE A 370 12.56 15.12 -1.34
C PHE A 370 13.92 14.78 -0.71
N VAL A 371 14.48 15.74 0.04
CA VAL A 371 15.69 15.56 0.85
C VAL A 371 15.41 16.06 2.26
N ARG A 372 15.61 15.19 3.26
CA ARG A 372 15.44 15.50 4.67
C ARG A 372 16.55 16.48 5.12
N ILE A 373 16.13 17.58 5.77
CA ILE A 373 17.06 18.59 6.29
C ILE A 373 18.01 17.93 7.32
N ASN A 374 19.28 18.30 7.28
CA ASN A 374 20.38 17.79 8.12
C ASN A 374 20.73 16.29 7.92
N SER A 375 20.08 15.60 6.97
CA SER A 375 20.44 14.22 6.61
C SER A 375 21.80 14.13 5.91
N PRO A 376 22.37 12.92 5.75
CA PRO A 376 23.57 12.71 4.95
C PRO A 376 23.46 13.26 3.52
N ALA A 377 22.34 13.09 2.88
CA ALA A 377 22.11 13.62 1.53
C ALA A 377 22.10 15.16 1.49
N TYR A 378 21.43 15.78 2.47
CA TYR A 378 21.42 17.23 2.60
C TYR A 378 22.82 17.79 2.82
N LYS A 379 23.59 17.19 3.75
CA LYS A 379 24.97 17.57 4.06
C LYS A 379 25.90 17.43 2.84
N ALA A 380 25.65 16.44 1.97
CA ALA A 380 26.40 16.22 0.74
C ALA A 380 26.02 17.19 -0.38
N GLY A 381 24.88 17.91 -0.29
CA GLY A 381 24.45 18.88 -1.30
C GLY A 381 23.52 18.32 -2.37
N ILE A 382 22.87 17.17 -2.13
CA ILE A 382 21.80 16.64 -2.99
C ILE A 382 20.56 17.49 -2.80
N VAL A 383 19.84 17.76 -3.88
CA VAL A 383 18.63 18.56 -3.88
C VAL A 383 17.48 17.87 -4.63
N LYS A 384 16.25 18.31 -4.37
CA LYS A 384 15.07 17.89 -5.13
C LYS A 384 15.25 18.21 -6.62
N GLY A 385 14.89 17.27 -7.48
CA GLY A 385 15.01 17.38 -8.95
C GLY A 385 16.31 16.79 -9.50
N ASP A 386 17.27 16.39 -8.67
CA ASP A 386 18.46 15.67 -9.14
C ASP A 386 18.03 14.35 -9.79
N LYS A 387 18.39 14.12 -11.05
CA LYS A 387 18.15 12.88 -11.76
C LYS A 387 19.21 11.86 -11.37
N ILE A 388 18.80 10.69 -10.89
CA ILE A 388 19.72 9.63 -10.44
C ILE A 388 20.23 8.82 -11.63
N ILE A 389 21.52 8.87 -11.86
CA ILE A 389 22.19 8.18 -12.97
C ILE A 389 22.74 6.84 -12.52
N SER A 390 23.47 6.81 -11.40
CA SER A 390 24.01 5.57 -10.87
C SER A 390 24.08 5.58 -9.34
N VAL A 391 24.02 4.38 -8.74
CA VAL A 391 24.25 4.14 -7.32
C VAL A 391 25.28 3.05 -7.17
N ASN A 392 26.35 3.31 -6.42
CA ASN A 392 27.49 2.39 -6.25
C ASN A 392 28.02 1.88 -7.60
N LYS A 393 28.20 2.77 -8.59
CA LYS A 393 28.66 2.50 -9.95
C LYS A 393 27.75 1.64 -10.82
N ARG A 394 26.57 1.24 -10.31
CA ARG A 394 25.56 0.54 -11.10
C ARG A 394 24.50 1.54 -11.57
N LYS A 395 24.20 1.55 -12.85
CA LYS A 395 23.18 2.45 -13.45
C LYS A 395 21.86 2.32 -12.74
N ALA A 396 21.24 3.43 -12.39
CA ALA A 396 19.95 3.50 -11.66
C ALA A 396 18.85 2.73 -12.36
N ILE A 397 18.77 2.78 -13.67
CA ILE A 397 17.80 2.11 -14.53
C ILE A 397 17.81 0.55 -14.42
N ASN A 398 18.85 -0.03 -13.81
CA ASN A 398 18.97 -1.47 -13.53
C ASN A 398 18.44 -1.86 -12.15
N TYR A 399 17.83 -0.92 -11.43
CA TYR A 399 17.15 -1.15 -10.16
C TYR A 399 15.64 -0.95 -10.32
N THR A 400 14.88 -1.56 -9.44
CA THR A 400 13.51 -1.10 -9.13
C THR A 400 13.58 0.02 -8.09
N LEU A 401 12.52 0.80 -7.95
CA LEU A 401 12.45 1.85 -6.92
C LEU A 401 12.67 1.27 -5.52
N ASP A 402 12.05 0.12 -5.20
CA ASP A 402 12.21 -0.56 -3.89
C ASP A 402 13.67 -0.99 -3.66
N GLN A 403 14.36 -1.48 -4.70
CA GLN A 403 15.78 -1.81 -4.60
C GLN A 403 16.65 -0.58 -4.33
N LEU A 404 16.36 0.55 -4.99
CA LEU A 404 17.06 1.82 -4.72
C LEU A 404 16.81 2.30 -3.28
N MET A 405 15.56 2.31 -2.85
CA MET A 405 15.21 2.74 -1.49
C MET A 405 15.86 1.84 -0.42
N SER A 406 15.91 0.53 -0.65
CA SER A 406 16.53 -0.41 0.29
C SER A 406 18.06 -0.21 0.48
N ILE A 407 18.75 0.40 -0.50
CA ILE A 407 20.18 0.73 -0.37
C ILE A 407 20.40 1.75 0.76
N PHE A 408 19.44 2.66 0.96
CA PHE A 408 19.52 3.71 2.00
C PHE A 408 19.05 3.25 3.39
N GLU A 409 18.60 2.01 3.49
CA GLU A 409 18.10 1.38 4.73
C GLU A 409 19.07 0.30 5.25
N THR A 410 20.30 0.28 4.79
CA THR A 410 21.27 -0.78 5.11
C THR A 410 21.95 -0.56 6.47
N ASN A 411 23.26 -0.42 6.51
CA ASN A 411 24.03 -0.35 7.75
C ASN A 411 24.49 1.08 8.04
N ASP A 412 24.47 1.44 9.31
CA ASP A 412 25.09 2.66 9.82
C ASP A 412 26.57 2.74 9.39
N GLY A 413 27.03 3.93 9.00
CA GLY A 413 28.39 4.16 8.51
C GLY A 413 28.67 3.67 7.08
N GLN A 414 27.72 3.02 6.40
CA GLN A 414 27.92 2.58 5.01
C GLN A 414 28.02 3.78 4.08
N MET A 415 29.09 3.78 3.25
CA MET A 415 29.26 4.77 2.18
C MET A 415 28.44 4.36 0.96
N ILE A 416 27.68 5.32 0.41
CA ILE A 416 26.95 5.20 -0.85
C ILE A 416 27.51 6.23 -1.83
N GLU A 417 27.98 5.77 -2.98
CA GLU A 417 28.36 6.63 -4.10
C GLU A 417 27.11 6.87 -4.96
N LEU A 418 26.71 8.13 -5.11
CA LEU A 418 25.54 8.53 -5.88
C LEU A 418 25.95 9.50 -6.99
N GLU A 419 25.73 9.10 -8.25
CA GLU A 419 25.93 9.98 -9.41
C GLU A 419 24.58 10.51 -9.86
N VAL A 420 24.47 11.80 -9.99
CA VAL A 420 23.25 12.50 -10.42
C VAL A 420 23.52 13.44 -11.59
N GLU A 421 22.46 13.72 -12.35
CA GLU A 421 22.47 14.79 -13.35
C GLU A 421 21.64 15.96 -12.82
N ARG A 422 22.25 17.14 -12.80
CA ARG A 422 21.64 18.42 -12.43
C ARG A 422 21.95 19.45 -13.51
N GLU A 423 20.91 20.00 -14.15
CA GLU A 423 21.05 21.00 -15.22
C GLU A 423 22.02 20.57 -16.34
N GLY A 424 21.99 19.26 -16.69
CA GLY A 424 22.86 18.68 -17.73
C GLY A 424 24.30 18.39 -17.27
N GLN A 425 24.64 18.59 -16.00
CA GLN A 425 25.95 18.28 -15.44
C GLN A 425 25.89 17.01 -14.58
N LEU A 426 26.88 16.12 -14.78
CA LEU A 426 27.06 14.94 -13.93
C LEU A 426 27.82 15.32 -12.67
N LEU A 427 27.24 15.00 -11.52
CA LEU A 427 27.81 15.28 -10.19
C LEU A 427 27.88 13.96 -9.41
N THR A 428 28.97 13.73 -8.70
CA THR A 428 29.15 12.55 -7.86
C THR A 428 29.21 12.96 -6.40
N TYR A 429 28.34 12.31 -5.59
CA TYR A 429 28.25 12.52 -4.16
C TYR A 429 28.58 11.25 -3.40
N PHE A 430 29.20 11.40 -2.21
CA PHE A 430 29.47 10.31 -1.30
C PHE A 430 28.69 10.54 -0.01
N LEU A 431 27.73 9.64 0.27
CA LEU A 431 26.88 9.67 1.42
C LEU A 431 27.35 8.65 2.43
N TYR A 432 27.52 9.04 3.68
CA TYR A 432 27.75 8.12 4.78
C TYR A 432 26.42 7.98 5.54
N LEU A 433 25.80 6.79 5.49
CA LEU A 433 24.55 6.54 6.20
C LEU A 433 24.73 6.74 7.68
N GLU A 434 23.82 7.44 8.33
CA GLU A 434 23.90 7.81 9.74
C GLU A 434 22.59 7.46 10.47
N THR A 435 22.69 6.70 11.56
CA THR A 435 21.55 6.42 12.43
C THR A 435 21.24 7.65 13.28
N GLU A 436 20.08 8.27 13.02
CA GLU A 436 19.61 9.47 13.73
C GLU A 436 18.56 9.12 14.81
N ILE A 437 17.83 7.96 14.69
CA ILE A 437 16.78 7.50 15.60
C ILE A 437 16.87 6.00 15.90
#